data_693bfa537698602522a35eeb2aa01c51
#
_entry.id   693bfa537698602522a35eeb2aa01c51
#
_cell.length_a   1.000
_cell.length_b   1.000
_cell.length_c   1.000
_cell.angle_alpha   90.00
_cell.angle_beta   90.00
_cell.angle_gamma   90.00
#
_symmetry.space_group_name_H-M   'P 1'
#
loop_
_entity.id
_entity.type
_entity.pdbx_description
1 polymer ?
#
loop_
_entity_poly.entity_id
_entity_poly.type
_entity_poly.pdbx_seq_one_letter_code
_entity_poly.pdbx_strand_id
1 'polypeptide(L)'
;MFTDPSFLYISTVLPPILLGIVVWKSDRFPEPGKFLFSSFLLGASIILPLQLFIMLAEDHLGPLLGLDINAYNEYIDGGYKVAGAVFPAAENAFQSFFRAAFLEEGIKFALLIFFCVRLSALNEPMDAIVYGAAIGLGYAAIENIGYLTSSSLENAWTMQMVKIRYFPLVMHMGFGVLMGWLLSQNLFEERSIFKRRMMLILSLSLPIVFHGAYNYYGAVSVFPLVSVIFMVSIIYYYRREQLKKITESIDKARVENIEVLYSYLSSTILLALIVMSAIFFRL
;
A
#
# COMPACT_ATOMS: atom_id res chain seq x y z
N MET A 1 -16.49 3.71 25.34
CA MET A 1 -15.47 2.72 25.04
C MET A 1 -14.83 2.94 23.67
N PHE A 2 -15.61 3.20 22.63
CA PHE A 2 -15.10 3.41 21.25
C PHE A 2 -14.52 4.81 20.93
N THR A 3 -14.59 5.73 21.87
CA THR A 3 -14.04 7.10 21.76
C THR A 3 -12.78 7.30 22.59
N ASP A 4 -12.28 6.24 23.24
CA ASP A 4 -11.02 6.31 23.98
C ASP A 4 -9.87 6.49 22.98
N PRO A 5 -9.04 7.54 23.12
CA PRO A 5 -7.92 7.78 22.20
C PRO A 5 -6.98 6.58 22.08
N SER A 6 -6.69 5.88 23.17
CA SER A 6 -5.83 4.69 23.16
C SER A 6 -6.40 3.59 22.28
N PHE A 7 -7.71 3.35 22.35
CA PHE A 7 -8.39 2.36 21.52
C PHE A 7 -8.34 2.74 20.04
N LEU A 8 -8.51 4.02 19.71
CA LEU A 8 -8.45 4.52 18.33
C LEU A 8 -7.05 4.34 17.74
N TYR A 9 -6.00 4.70 18.48
CA TYR A 9 -4.61 4.51 18.05
C TYR A 9 -4.26 3.03 17.86
N ILE A 10 -4.65 2.17 18.80
CA ILE A 10 -4.45 0.72 18.65
C ILE A 10 -5.17 0.20 17.42
N SER A 11 -6.40 0.63 17.17
CA SER A 11 -7.20 0.21 16.01
C SER A 11 -6.60 0.66 14.67
N THR A 12 -5.79 1.71 14.66
CA THR A 12 -5.11 2.23 13.46
C THR A 12 -3.76 1.58 13.22
N VAL A 13 -2.99 1.28 14.27
CA VAL A 13 -1.61 0.80 14.16
C VAL A 13 -1.52 -0.73 14.15
N LEU A 14 -2.38 -1.41 14.89
CA LEU A 14 -2.35 -2.88 14.99
C LEU A 14 -2.60 -3.60 13.66
N PRO A 15 -3.59 -3.21 12.83
CA PRO A 15 -3.85 -3.89 11.55
C PRO A 15 -2.66 -3.90 10.58
N PRO A 16 -1.95 -2.78 10.32
CA PRO A 16 -0.75 -2.82 9.47
C PRO A 16 0.33 -3.75 10.00
N ILE A 17 0.53 -3.82 11.32
CA ILE A 17 1.50 -4.75 11.92
C ILE A 17 1.07 -6.20 11.71
N LEU A 18 -0.20 -6.52 11.97
CA LEU A 18 -0.72 -7.88 11.78
C LEU A 18 -0.65 -8.33 10.32
N LEU A 19 -1.00 -7.46 9.38
CA LEU A 19 -0.87 -7.73 7.94
C LEU A 19 0.59 -7.93 7.54
N GLY A 20 1.52 -7.14 8.08
CA GLY A 20 2.96 -7.32 7.87
C GLY A 20 3.45 -8.70 8.33
N ILE A 21 3.00 -9.15 9.50
CA ILE A 21 3.30 -10.50 10.00
C ILE A 21 2.71 -11.58 9.08
N VAL A 22 1.48 -11.39 8.59
CA VAL A 22 0.82 -12.34 7.68
C VAL A 22 1.60 -12.45 6.36
N VAL A 23 1.97 -11.32 5.74
CA VAL A 23 2.76 -11.30 4.50
C VAL A 23 4.13 -11.97 4.73
N TRP A 24 4.81 -11.62 5.81
CA TRP A 24 6.10 -12.23 6.16
C TRP A 24 6.01 -13.75 6.37
N LYS A 25 4.96 -14.21 7.06
CA LYS A 25 4.71 -15.65 7.29
C LYS A 25 4.21 -16.38 6.04
N SER A 26 3.74 -15.66 5.02
CA SER A 26 3.37 -16.26 3.74
C SER A 26 4.58 -16.70 2.92
N ASP A 27 5.74 -16.14 3.22
CA ASP A 27 7.01 -16.58 2.67
C ASP A 27 7.46 -17.91 3.28
N ARG A 28 7.92 -18.84 2.46
CA ARG A 28 8.43 -20.15 2.90
C ARG A 28 9.81 -20.05 3.53
N PHE A 29 10.62 -19.11 3.04
CA PHE A 29 11.96 -18.81 3.52
C PHE A 29 12.02 -17.38 4.07
N PRO A 30 11.28 -17.10 5.17
CA PRO A 30 11.04 -15.73 5.59
C PRO A 30 12.35 -15.05 5.97
N GLU A 31 12.49 -13.84 5.47
CA GLU A 31 13.60 -12.94 5.78
C GLU A 31 13.78 -12.71 7.29
N PRO A 32 15.00 -12.39 7.74
CA PRO A 32 15.23 -12.02 9.12
C PRO A 32 14.32 -10.89 9.56
N GLY A 33 13.54 -11.08 10.61
CA GLY A 33 12.53 -10.13 11.10
C GLY A 33 13.05 -8.71 11.32
N LYS A 34 14.35 -8.55 11.61
CA LYS A 34 15.00 -7.23 11.73
C LYS A 34 14.92 -6.42 10.43
N PHE A 35 15.07 -7.05 9.26
CA PHE A 35 15.02 -6.35 7.97
C PHE A 35 13.58 -6.00 7.59
N LEU A 36 12.62 -6.90 7.87
CA LEU A 36 11.20 -6.59 7.74
C LEU A 36 10.81 -5.39 8.60
N PHE A 37 11.20 -5.43 9.89
CA PHE A 37 10.91 -4.34 10.82
C PHE A 37 11.56 -3.03 10.40
N SER A 38 12.82 -3.07 9.93
CA SER A 38 13.49 -1.89 9.39
C SER A 38 12.78 -1.33 8.16
N SER A 39 12.31 -2.19 7.24
CA SER A 39 11.56 -1.77 6.05
C SER A 39 10.23 -1.14 6.43
N PHE A 40 9.53 -1.68 7.43
CA PHE A 40 8.31 -1.08 7.98
C PHE A 40 8.58 0.30 8.59
N LEU A 41 9.62 0.44 9.42
CA LEU A 41 9.98 1.73 10.02
C LEU A 41 10.41 2.76 8.98
N LEU A 42 11.16 2.34 7.95
CA LEU A 42 11.50 3.22 6.83
C LEU A 42 10.24 3.68 6.09
N GLY A 43 9.29 2.78 5.85
CA GLY A 43 7.98 3.13 5.32
C GLY A 43 7.27 4.19 6.17
N ALA A 44 7.25 4.02 7.48
CA ALA A 44 6.67 5.00 8.40
C ALA A 44 7.42 6.34 8.40
N SER A 45 8.74 6.34 8.20
CA SER A 45 9.56 7.56 8.16
C SER A 45 9.36 8.42 6.91
N ILE A 46 8.69 7.91 5.87
CA ILE A 46 8.39 8.63 4.62
C ILE A 46 7.69 9.95 4.88
N ILE A 47 6.87 10.03 5.91
CA ILE A 47 6.11 11.24 6.24
C ILE A 47 7.01 12.49 6.38
N LEU A 48 8.25 12.32 6.84
CA LEU A 48 9.17 13.44 7.08
C LEU A 48 9.62 14.12 5.76
N PRO A 49 10.25 13.40 4.78
CA PRO A 49 10.62 14.00 3.51
C PRO A 49 9.39 14.33 2.66
N LEU A 50 8.29 13.57 2.80
CA LEU A 50 7.07 13.77 2.04
C LEU A 50 6.45 15.13 2.31
N GLN A 51 6.38 15.58 3.57
CA GLN A 51 5.83 16.91 3.91
C GLN A 51 6.60 18.03 3.24
N LEU A 52 7.94 17.94 3.18
CA LEU A 52 8.76 18.91 2.46
C LEU A 52 8.45 18.92 0.96
N PHE A 53 8.35 17.74 0.34
CA PHE A 53 8.05 17.65 -1.09
C PHE A 53 6.64 18.12 -1.42
N ILE A 54 5.66 17.86 -0.54
CA ILE A 54 4.28 18.37 -0.68
C ILE A 54 4.29 19.89 -0.65
N MET A 55 4.94 20.50 0.34
CA MET A 55 5.04 21.95 0.45
C MET A 55 5.68 22.55 -0.81
N LEU A 56 6.79 21.99 -1.30
CA LEU A 56 7.43 22.45 -2.53
C LEU A 56 6.52 22.28 -3.76
N ALA A 57 5.73 21.22 -3.83
CA ALA A 57 4.81 20.97 -4.91
C ALA A 57 3.64 21.97 -4.91
N GLU A 58 3.05 22.21 -3.77
CA GLU A 58 1.90 23.11 -3.62
C GLU A 58 2.29 24.59 -3.74
N ASP A 59 3.40 25.00 -3.10
CA ASP A 59 3.82 26.41 -3.06
C ASP A 59 4.52 26.87 -4.34
N HIS A 60 5.13 25.96 -5.08
CA HIS A 60 5.94 26.34 -6.25
C HIS A 60 5.47 25.69 -7.55
N LEU A 61 5.34 24.36 -7.59
CA LEU A 61 5.01 23.67 -8.83
C LEU A 61 3.56 23.89 -9.25
N GLY A 62 2.60 23.85 -8.32
CA GLY A 62 1.19 24.12 -8.59
C GLY A 62 0.98 25.49 -9.26
N PRO A 63 1.44 26.60 -8.64
CA PRO A 63 1.37 27.93 -9.25
C PRO A 63 2.13 28.07 -10.57
N LEU A 64 3.29 27.41 -10.71
CA LEU A 64 4.05 27.41 -11.99
C LEU A 64 3.24 26.77 -13.13
N LEU A 65 2.41 25.78 -12.81
CA LEU A 65 1.50 25.13 -13.75
C LEU A 65 0.18 25.89 -13.95
N GLY A 66 0.00 27.04 -13.29
CA GLY A 66 -1.22 27.84 -13.35
C GLY A 66 -2.38 27.27 -12.55
N LEU A 67 -2.11 26.41 -11.55
CA LEU A 67 -3.12 25.81 -10.69
C LEU A 67 -3.39 26.67 -9.46
N ASP A 68 -4.66 26.82 -9.10
CA ASP A 68 -5.08 27.49 -7.87
C ASP A 68 -5.35 26.46 -6.75
N ILE A 69 -4.27 26.12 -6.05
CA ILE A 69 -4.34 25.14 -4.96
C ILE A 69 -5.20 25.64 -3.79
N ASN A 70 -5.24 26.97 -3.55
CA ASN A 70 -6.07 27.53 -2.48
C ASN A 70 -7.56 27.40 -2.83
N ALA A 71 -7.95 27.72 -4.05
CA ALA A 71 -9.33 27.52 -4.52
C ALA A 71 -9.75 26.03 -4.48
N TYR A 72 -8.82 25.11 -4.76
CA TYR A 72 -9.05 23.67 -4.60
C TYR A 72 -9.32 23.31 -3.13
N ASN A 73 -8.47 23.77 -2.21
CA ASN A 73 -8.62 23.48 -0.78
C ASN A 73 -9.94 24.06 -0.23
N GLU A 74 -10.28 25.30 -0.59
CA GLU A 74 -11.58 25.90 -0.22
C GLU A 74 -12.77 25.10 -0.77
N TYR A 75 -12.67 24.58 -2.00
CA TYR A 75 -13.70 23.74 -2.60
C TYR A 75 -13.90 22.43 -1.83
N ILE A 76 -12.80 21.77 -1.42
CA ILE A 76 -12.84 20.51 -0.66
C ILE A 76 -13.36 20.76 0.77
N ASP A 77 -12.84 21.78 1.45
CA ASP A 77 -13.21 22.12 2.83
C ASP A 77 -14.67 22.59 2.93
N GLY A 78 -15.16 23.25 1.89
CA GLY A 78 -16.58 23.62 1.75
C GLY A 78 -17.53 22.43 1.57
N GLY A 79 -17.01 21.20 1.52
CA GLY A 79 -17.78 19.97 1.41
C GLY A 79 -18.58 19.89 0.11
N TYR A 80 -18.02 20.37 -1.00
CA TYR A 80 -18.65 20.42 -2.33
C TYR A 80 -19.95 21.26 -2.38
N LYS A 81 -20.20 22.10 -1.38
CA LYS A 81 -21.48 22.80 -1.18
C LYS A 81 -21.54 24.19 -1.76
N VAL A 82 -20.50 24.66 -2.42
CA VAL A 82 -20.53 25.97 -3.06
C VAL A 82 -21.40 25.87 -4.30
N ALA A 83 -22.65 26.27 -4.19
CA ALA A 83 -23.59 26.28 -5.30
C ALA A 83 -23.03 27.11 -6.48
N GLY A 84 -22.79 26.47 -7.61
CA GLY A 84 -22.24 27.11 -8.82
C GLY A 84 -20.72 27.05 -8.95
N ALA A 85 -19.98 26.47 -8.00
CA ALA A 85 -18.56 26.25 -8.16
C ALA A 85 -18.28 25.18 -9.22
N VAL A 86 -17.37 25.48 -10.14
CA VAL A 86 -16.87 24.51 -11.13
C VAL A 86 -15.91 23.56 -10.43
N PHE A 87 -16.09 22.27 -10.65
CA PHE A 87 -15.16 21.28 -10.11
C PHE A 87 -13.73 21.53 -10.62
N PRO A 88 -12.75 21.75 -9.75
CA PRO A 88 -11.38 22.08 -10.15
C PRO A 88 -10.62 20.80 -10.58
N ALA A 89 -10.92 20.32 -11.79
CA ALA A 89 -10.46 19.02 -12.27
C ALA A 89 -8.93 18.95 -12.45
N ALA A 90 -8.29 20.04 -12.85
CA ALA A 90 -6.85 20.10 -13.04
C ALA A 90 -6.12 20.06 -11.69
N GLU A 91 -6.60 20.83 -10.73
CA GLU A 91 -6.10 20.85 -9.35
C GLU A 91 -6.31 19.51 -8.67
N ASN A 92 -7.50 18.90 -8.82
CA ASN A 92 -7.75 17.56 -8.30
C ASN A 92 -6.85 16.50 -8.95
N ALA A 93 -6.58 16.59 -10.25
CA ALA A 93 -5.62 15.71 -10.91
C ALA A 93 -4.21 15.91 -10.37
N PHE A 94 -3.76 17.13 -10.18
CA PHE A 94 -2.47 17.45 -9.58
C PHE A 94 -2.37 16.89 -8.15
N GLN A 95 -3.36 17.14 -7.31
CA GLN A 95 -3.40 16.66 -5.93
C GLN A 95 -3.41 15.13 -5.86
N SER A 96 -4.18 14.46 -6.74
CA SER A 96 -4.34 13.01 -6.72
C SER A 96 -3.14 12.26 -7.30
N PHE A 97 -2.66 12.67 -8.50
CA PHE A 97 -1.62 11.93 -9.23
C PHE A 97 -0.21 12.41 -8.93
N PHE A 98 0.01 13.72 -8.74
CA PHE A 98 1.36 14.22 -8.49
C PHE A 98 1.63 14.33 -6.99
N ARG A 99 0.88 15.16 -6.28
CA ARG A 99 1.12 15.45 -4.86
C ARG A 99 0.98 14.22 -3.97
N ALA A 100 -0.07 13.41 -4.14
CA ALA A 100 -0.25 12.18 -3.38
C ALA A 100 0.52 11.02 -4.06
N ALA A 101 0.03 10.50 -5.19
CA ALA A 101 0.51 9.25 -5.73
C ALA A 101 1.99 9.27 -6.15
N PHE A 102 2.43 10.26 -6.93
CA PHE A 102 3.81 10.29 -7.43
C PHE A 102 4.82 10.50 -6.29
N LEU A 103 4.57 11.42 -5.37
CA LEU A 103 5.49 11.68 -4.28
C LEU A 103 5.55 10.50 -3.31
N GLU A 104 4.41 9.93 -2.92
CA GLU A 104 4.35 8.83 -1.98
C GLU A 104 4.94 7.54 -2.57
N GLU A 105 4.48 7.13 -3.75
CA GLU A 105 4.96 5.90 -4.37
C GLU A 105 6.42 6.04 -4.85
N GLY A 106 6.82 7.25 -5.25
CA GLY A 106 8.21 7.57 -5.60
C GLY A 106 9.18 7.37 -4.44
N ILE A 107 8.83 7.86 -3.24
CA ILE A 107 9.68 7.67 -2.04
C ILE A 107 9.67 6.20 -1.60
N LYS A 108 8.51 5.51 -1.61
CA LYS A 108 8.43 4.07 -1.32
C LYS A 108 9.32 3.25 -2.26
N PHE A 109 9.26 3.56 -3.56
CA PHE A 109 10.10 2.91 -4.57
C PHE A 109 11.58 3.20 -4.35
N ALA A 110 11.95 4.45 -4.03
CA ALA A 110 13.32 4.80 -3.70
C ALA A 110 13.85 4.00 -2.50
N LEU A 111 13.05 3.84 -1.44
CA LEU A 111 13.42 3.01 -0.29
C LEU A 111 13.60 1.54 -0.69
N LEU A 112 12.72 1.00 -1.51
CA LEU A 112 12.83 -0.38 -1.99
C LEU A 112 14.12 -0.59 -2.79
N ILE A 113 14.46 0.32 -3.70
CA ILE A 113 15.67 0.24 -4.54
C ILE A 113 16.95 0.50 -3.73
N PHE A 114 16.98 1.60 -2.98
CA PHE A 114 18.23 2.05 -2.35
C PHE A 114 18.55 1.38 -1.03
N PHE A 115 17.54 0.84 -0.35
CA PHE A 115 17.72 0.11 0.90
C PHE A 115 17.54 -1.40 0.70
N CYS A 116 16.34 -1.87 0.31
CA CYS A 116 16.04 -3.30 0.33
C CYS A 116 16.83 -4.10 -0.71
N VAL A 117 17.00 -3.58 -1.94
CA VAL A 117 17.80 -4.29 -2.98
C VAL A 117 19.26 -4.49 -2.59
N ARG A 118 19.77 -3.69 -1.68
CA ARG A 118 21.16 -3.82 -1.18
C ARG A 118 21.32 -4.82 -0.02
N LEU A 119 20.21 -5.32 0.52
CA LEU A 119 20.27 -6.33 1.56
C LEU A 119 20.71 -7.66 0.95
N SER A 120 21.71 -8.31 1.56
CA SER A 120 22.12 -9.67 1.17
C SER A 120 21.02 -10.70 1.38
N ALA A 121 20.04 -10.36 2.17
CA ALA A 121 18.84 -11.13 2.45
C ALA A 121 17.86 -11.12 1.27
N LEU A 122 17.85 -10.10 0.39
CA LEU A 122 17.02 -10.10 -0.81
C LEU A 122 17.64 -11.02 -1.87
N ASN A 123 17.31 -12.30 -1.81
CA ASN A 123 17.93 -13.36 -2.63
C ASN A 123 16.94 -14.16 -3.47
N GLU A 124 15.62 -13.93 -3.29
CA GLU A 124 14.57 -14.52 -4.12
C GLU A 124 13.42 -13.54 -4.43
N PRO A 125 12.56 -13.85 -5.44
CA PRO A 125 11.47 -12.95 -5.84
C PRO A 125 10.50 -12.58 -4.73
N MET A 126 10.22 -13.50 -3.80
CA MET A 126 9.27 -13.27 -2.70
C MET A 126 9.75 -12.21 -1.73
N ASP A 127 11.07 -12.08 -1.52
CA ASP A 127 11.66 -11.09 -0.61
C ASP A 127 11.33 -9.66 -1.04
N ALA A 128 11.44 -9.36 -2.34
CA ALA A 128 11.10 -8.05 -2.87
C ALA A 128 9.62 -7.70 -2.64
N ILE A 129 8.73 -8.70 -2.73
CA ILE A 129 7.30 -8.56 -2.46
C ILE A 129 7.07 -8.27 -0.97
N VAL A 130 7.73 -9.02 -0.09
CA VAL A 130 7.61 -8.86 1.38
C VAL A 130 8.13 -7.50 1.83
N TYR A 131 9.29 -7.07 1.32
CA TYR A 131 9.84 -5.75 1.64
C TYR A 131 8.98 -4.60 1.10
N GLY A 132 8.48 -4.72 -0.13
CA GLY A 132 7.55 -3.76 -0.71
C GLY A 132 6.28 -3.61 0.12
N ALA A 133 5.68 -4.73 0.52
CA ALA A 133 4.53 -4.76 1.42
C ALA A 133 4.82 -4.10 2.77
N ALA A 134 5.99 -4.39 3.36
CA ALA A 134 6.38 -3.82 4.65
C ALA A 134 6.53 -2.30 4.60
N ILE A 135 7.16 -1.75 3.54
CA ILE A 135 7.27 -0.31 3.30
C ILE A 135 5.87 0.31 3.15
N GLY A 136 4.98 -0.29 2.34
CA GLY A 136 3.63 0.18 2.13
C GLY A 136 2.80 0.19 3.42
N LEU A 137 2.91 -0.85 4.23
CA LEU A 137 2.22 -0.96 5.52
C LEU A 137 2.76 0.02 6.57
N GLY A 138 4.09 0.24 6.58
CA GLY A 138 4.71 1.24 7.46
C GLY A 138 4.21 2.64 7.15
N TYR A 139 4.16 3.00 5.86
CA TYR A 139 3.59 4.26 5.43
C TYR A 139 2.10 4.40 5.81
N ALA A 140 1.29 3.38 5.52
CA ALA A 140 -0.12 3.39 5.88
C ALA A 140 -0.37 3.55 7.39
N ALA A 141 0.50 2.98 8.23
CA ALA A 141 0.39 3.12 9.68
C ALA A 141 0.55 4.57 10.12
N ILE A 142 1.62 5.26 9.65
CA ILE A 142 1.87 6.66 10.03
C ILE A 142 0.85 7.61 9.41
N GLU A 143 0.43 7.35 8.18
CA GLU A 143 -0.61 8.13 7.52
C GLU A 143 -1.95 8.04 8.27
N ASN A 144 -2.34 6.84 8.70
CA ASN A 144 -3.55 6.64 9.50
C ASN A 144 -3.48 7.36 10.86
N ILE A 145 -2.32 7.42 11.49
CA ILE A 145 -2.10 8.24 12.70
C ILE A 145 -2.29 9.73 12.36
N GLY A 146 -1.74 10.20 11.26
CA GLY A 146 -1.89 11.58 10.80
C GLY A 146 -3.36 11.99 10.63
N TYR A 147 -4.15 11.16 9.95
CA TYR A 147 -5.59 11.39 9.79
C TYR A 147 -6.35 11.36 11.14
N LEU A 148 -5.97 10.49 12.06
CA LEU A 148 -6.60 10.41 13.37
C LEU A 148 -6.29 11.66 14.22
N THR A 149 -5.07 12.19 14.15
CA THR A 149 -4.66 13.37 14.88
C THR A 149 -5.18 14.68 14.31
N SER A 150 -5.37 14.75 12.99
CA SER A 150 -5.93 15.93 12.32
C SER A 150 -7.46 16.03 12.46
N SER A 151 -8.14 14.91 12.66
CA SER A 151 -9.56 14.91 12.97
C SER A 151 -9.77 15.33 14.42
N SER A 152 -10.61 16.34 14.67
CA SER A 152 -10.97 16.70 16.06
C SER A 152 -11.59 15.47 16.74
N LEU A 153 -10.94 14.96 17.77
CA LEU A 153 -11.33 13.74 18.51
C LEU A 153 -12.71 13.84 19.18
N GLU A 154 -13.34 15.01 19.13
CA GLU A 154 -14.60 15.30 19.79
C GLU A 154 -15.85 14.81 19.03
N ASN A 155 -15.69 14.31 17.79
CA ASN A 155 -16.83 13.97 16.94
C ASN A 155 -16.98 12.45 16.72
N ALA A 156 -18.24 12.00 16.57
CA ALA A 156 -18.63 10.65 16.19
C ALA A 156 -17.96 10.13 14.87
N TRP A 157 -17.31 11.02 14.14
CA TRP A 157 -16.52 10.78 12.93
C TRP A 157 -15.26 9.95 13.18
N THR A 158 -14.71 9.95 14.40
CA THR A 158 -13.40 9.35 14.69
C THR A 158 -13.40 7.84 14.43
N MET A 159 -14.46 7.12 14.85
CA MET A 159 -14.56 5.69 14.59
C MET A 159 -14.84 5.41 13.11
N GLN A 160 -15.59 6.26 12.43
CA GLN A 160 -15.85 6.13 11.01
C GLN A 160 -14.58 6.40 10.20
N MET A 161 -13.75 7.34 10.62
CA MET A 161 -12.42 7.56 10.02
C MET A 161 -11.53 6.34 10.16
N VAL A 162 -11.45 5.72 11.34
CA VAL A 162 -10.69 4.47 11.52
C VAL A 162 -11.17 3.40 10.54
N LYS A 163 -12.48 3.23 10.40
CA LYS A 163 -13.07 2.26 9.45
C LYS A 163 -12.69 2.58 8.00
N ILE A 164 -12.87 3.81 7.56
CA ILE A 164 -12.56 4.23 6.18
C ILE A 164 -11.08 4.02 5.86
N ARG A 165 -10.19 4.22 6.83
CA ARG A 165 -8.74 4.08 6.66
C ARG A 165 -8.23 2.64 6.50
N TYR A 166 -9.08 1.63 6.70
CA TYR A 166 -8.71 0.23 6.35
C TYR A 166 -8.54 0.02 4.84
N PHE A 167 -9.26 0.77 3.99
CA PHE A 167 -9.08 0.67 2.54
C PHE A 167 -7.72 1.18 2.07
N PRO A 168 -7.32 2.42 2.36
CA PRO A 168 -5.98 2.90 2.05
C PRO A 168 -4.87 2.01 2.60
N LEU A 169 -5.04 1.46 3.80
CA LEU A 169 -4.10 0.50 4.39
C LEU A 169 -3.82 -0.69 3.45
N VAL A 170 -4.88 -1.35 2.98
CA VAL A 170 -4.75 -2.51 2.08
C VAL A 170 -4.21 -2.09 0.73
N MET A 171 -4.57 -0.90 0.24
CA MET A 171 -4.06 -0.37 -1.02
C MET A 171 -2.57 -0.07 -0.97
N HIS A 172 -2.07 0.59 0.07
CA HIS A 172 -0.63 0.85 0.23
C HIS A 172 0.18 -0.44 0.32
N MET A 173 -0.35 -1.45 1.03
CA MET A 173 0.23 -2.80 1.02
C MET A 173 0.26 -3.37 -0.40
N GLY A 174 -0.87 -3.28 -1.12
CA GLY A 174 -1.01 -3.78 -2.48
C GLY A 174 -0.07 -3.09 -3.48
N PHE A 175 0.10 -1.78 -3.37
CA PHE A 175 1.07 -1.04 -4.18
C PHE A 175 2.51 -1.47 -3.89
N GLY A 176 2.86 -1.68 -2.63
CA GLY A 176 4.15 -2.22 -2.24
C GLY A 176 4.38 -3.63 -2.78
N VAL A 177 3.39 -4.52 -2.72
CA VAL A 177 3.42 -5.86 -3.32
C VAL A 177 3.61 -5.79 -4.84
N LEU A 178 2.85 -4.94 -5.53
CA LEU A 178 2.96 -4.72 -6.98
C LEU A 178 4.35 -4.21 -7.36
N MET A 179 4.86 -3.24 -6.61
CA MET A 179 6.19 -2.67 -6.77
C MET A 179 7.28 -3.74 -6.63
N GLY A 180 7.22 -4.51 -5.54
CA GLY A 180 8.15 -5.60 -5.25
C GLY A 180 8.07 -6.72 -6.28
N TRP A 181 6.86 -7.09 -6.72
CA TRP A 181 6.67 -8.11 -7.76
C TRP A 181 7.30 -7.71 -9.09
N LEU A 182 7.02 -6.52 -9.60
CA LEU A 182 7.58 -6.05 -10.87
C LEU A 182 9.09 -5.85 -10.78
N LEU A 183 9.59 -5.40 -9.63
CA LEU A 183 11.01 -5.31 -9.36
C LEU A 183 11.67 -6.69 -9.34
N SER A 184 11.03 -7.69 -8.74
CA SER A 184 11.56 -9.08 -8.74
C SER A 184 11.70 -9.66 -10.13
N GLN A 185 10.78 -9.34 -11.04
CA GLN A 185 10.86 -9.70 -12.46
C GLN A 185 12.09 -9.07 -13.15
N ASN A 186 12.50 -7.89 -12.71
CA ASN A 186 13.72 -7.24 -13.19
C ASN A 186 14.98 -7.89 -12.62
N LEU A 187 14.98 -8.28 -11.36
CA LEU A 187 16.15 -8.75 -10.63
C LEU A 187 16.46 -10.23 -10.86
N PHE A 188 15.44 -11.08 -10.86
CA PHE A 188 15.59 -12.53 -10.75
C PHE A 188 15.22 -13.30 -12.00
N GLU A 189 14.54 -12.70 -12.98
CA GLU A 189 14.17 -13.41 -14.20
C GLU A 189 15.13 -13.10 -15.36
N GLU A 190 15.46 -14.15 -16.12
CA GLU A 190 16.21 -14.01 -17.37
C GLU A 190 15.34 -13.38 -18.46
N ARG A 191 15.51 -12.09 -18.67
CA ARG A 191 14.76 -11.29 -19.63
C ARG A 191 15.71 -10.43 -20.47
N SER A 192 15.26 -10.05 -21.67
CA SER A 192 15.98 -9.07 -22.47
C SER A 192 16.08 -7.72 -21.71
N ILE A 193 17.12 -6.95 -22.01
CA ILE A 193 17.36 -5.63 -21.39
C ILE A 193 16.13 -4.72 -21.51
N PHE A 194 15.44 -4.76 -22.65
CA PHE A 194 14.23 -3.97 -22.85
C PHE A 194 13.12 -4.38 -21.88
N LYS A 195 12.84 -5.68 -21.74
CA LYS A 195 11.82 -6.18 -20.81
C LYS A 195 12.17 -5.85 -19.34
N ARG A 196 13.44 -5.99 -18.96
CA ARG A 196 13.90 -5.62 -17.62
C ARG A 196 13.67 -4.14 -17.31
N ARG A 197 14.05 -3.24 -18.24
CA ARG A 197 13.79 -1.80 -18.09
C ARG A 197 12.29 -1.50 -18.00
N MET A 198 11.48 -2.17 -18.81
CA MET A 198 10.02 -2.02 -18.77
C MET A 198 9.47 -2.43 -17.40
N MET A 199 9.89 -3.58 -16.83
CA MET A 199 9.45 -4.02 -15.50
C MET A 199 9.83 -3.00 -14.43
N LEU A 200 11.02 -2.41 -14.51
CA LEU A 200 11.45 -1.36 -13.59
C LEU A 200 10.59 -0.08 -13.70
N ILE A 201 10.26 0.35 -14.91
CA ILE A 201 9.37 1.50 -15.11
C ILE A 201 7.97 1.19 -14.59
N LEU A 202 7.43 0.02 -14.92
CA LEU A 202 6.10 -0.40 -14.47
C LEU A 202 6.01 -0.56 -12.96
N SER A 203 7.11 -0.97 -12.29
CA SER A 203 7.12 -1.11 -10.83
C SER A 203 6.90 0.20 -10.09
N LEU A 204 7.22 1.34 -10.71
CA LEU A 204 6.91 2.67 -10.19
C LEU A 204 5.60 3.21 -10.77
N SER A 205 5.42 3.15 -12.09
CA SER A 205 4.33 3.85 -12.77
C SER A 205 2.94 3.25 -12.49
N LEU A 206 2.82 1.92 -12.39
CA LEU A 206 1.52 1.30 -12.10
C LEU A 206 0.98 1.64 -10.71
N PRO A 207 1.77 1.55 -9.61
CA PRO A 207 1.32 2.05 -8.31
C PRO A 207 0.87 3.50 -8.35
N ILE A 208 1.62 4.39 -9.03
CA ILE A 208 1.25 5.80 -9.17
C ILE A 208 -0.11 5.95 -9.88
N VAL A 209 -0.31 5.26 -10.99
CA VAL A 209 -1.57 5.34 -11.75
C VAL A 209 -2.75 4.83 -10.93
N PHE A 210 -2.62 3.68 -10.26
CA PHE A 210 -3.69 3.13 -9.44
C PHE A 210 -3.99 3.97 -8.21
N HIS A 211 -2.96 4.45 -7.52
CA HIS A 211 -3.11 5.34 -6.37
C HIS A 211 -3.76 6.67 -6.77
N GLY A 212 -3.24 7.33 -7.82
CA GLY A 212 -3.80 8.57 -8.32
C GLY A 212 -5.25 8.43 -8.78
N ALA A 213 -5.58 7.34 -9.48
CA ALA A 213 -6.94 7.05 -9.89
C ALA A 213 -7.88 6.83 -8.69
N TYR A 214 -7.41 6.13 -7.64
CA TYR A 214 -8.17 5.97 -6.41
C TYR A 214 -8.48 7.31 -5.74
N ASN A 215 -7.49 8.19 -5.63
CA ASN A 215 -7.68 9.51 -5.03
C ASN A 215 -8.57 10.41 -5.90
N TYR A 216 -8.39 10.38 -7.22
CA TYR A 216 -9.13 11.23 -8.16
C TYR A 216 -10.62 10.86 -8.22
N TYR A 217 -10.95 9.58 -8.30
CA TYR A 217 -12.33 9.08 -8.42
C TYR A 217 -12.99 8.78 -7.08
N GLY A 218 -12.26 8.84 -5.98
CA GLY A 218 -12.73 8.57 -4.63
C GLY A 218 -12.87 7.09 -4.29
N ALA A 219 -13.15 6.83 -3.02
CA ALA A 219 -13.19 5.49 -2.43
C ALA A 219 -14.33 4.57 -2.95
N VAL A 220 -15.25 5.10 -3.75
CA VAL A 220 -16.38 4.33 -4.36
C VAL A 220 -15.92 3.48 -5.54
N SER A 221 -14.64 3.62 -5.94
CA SER A 221 -14.08 2.88 -7.08
C SER A 221 -13.87 1.40 -6.75
N VAL A 222 -13.93 0.54 -7.77
CA VAL A 222 -13.60 -0.90 -7.66
C VAL A 222 -12.10 -1.17 -7.45
N PHE A 223 -11.26 -0.15 -7.49
CA PHE A 223 -9.80 -0.26 -7.37
C PHE A 223 -9.32 -0.98 -6.11
N PRO A 224 -9.86 -0.73 -4.89
CA PRO A 224 -9.44 -1.46 -3.70
C PRO A 224 -9.63 -2.97 -3.84
N LEU A 225 -10.77 -3.40 -4.36
CA LEU A 225 -11.06 -4.82 -4.54
C LEU A 225 -10.12 -5.47 -5.56
N VAL A 226 -9.89 -4.80 -6.70
CA VAL A 226 -8.96 -5.27 -7.73
C VAL A 226 -7.54 -5.36 -7.16
N SER A 227 -7.09 -4.37 -6.39
CA SER A 227 -5.77 -4.37 -5.75
C SER A 227 -5.61 -5.53 -4.77
N VAL A 228 -6.64 -5.84 -3.96
CA VAL A 228 -6.63 -6.98 -3.03
C VAL A 228 -6.54 -8.31 -3.77
N ILE A 229 -7.39 -8.51 -4.79
CA ILE A 229 -7.39 -9.76 -5.58
C ILE A 229 -6.04 -9.95 -6.24
N PHE A 230 -5.49 -8.91 -6.84
CA PHE A 230 -4.21 -8.95 -7.52
C PHE A 230 -3.06 -9.26 -6.54
N MET A 231 -3.02 -8.59 -5.40
CA MET A 231 -2.04 -8.82 -4.33
C MET A 231 -2.06 -10.26 -3.83
N VAL A 232 -3.24 -10.79 -3.50
CA VAL A 232 -3.40 -12.16 -3.02
C VAL A 232 -2.95 -13.16 -4.10
N SER A 233 -3.28 -12.89 -5.37
CA SER A 233 -2.89 -13.72 -6.50
C SER A 233 -1.36 -13.77 -6.69
N ILE A 234 -0.67 -12.63 -6.53
CA ILE A 234 0.80 -12.57 -6.63
C ILE A 234 1.45 -13.36 -5.49
N ILE A 235 1.02 -13.12 -4.25
CA ILE A 235 1.58 -13.82 -3.07
C ILE A 235 1.34 -15.32 -3.20
N TYR A 236 0.14 -15.73 -3.60
CA TYR A 236 -0.20 -17.13 -3.81
C TYR A 236 0.65 -17.78 -4.92
N TYR A 237 0.85 -17.08 -6.04
CA TYR A 237 1.66 -17.57 -7.15
C TYR A 237 3.10 -17.86 -6.72
N TYR A 238 3.77 -16.90 -6.09
CA TYR A 238 5.17 -17.08 -5.68
C TYR A 238 5.34 -18.11 -4.58
N ARG A 239 4.41 -18.14 -3.66
CA ARG A 239 4.39 -19.21 -2.66
C ARG A 239 4.27 -20.59 -3.27
N ARG A 240 3.40 -20.76 -4.27
CA ARG A 240 3.26 -22.02 -5.02
C ARG A 240 4.56 -22.38 -5.73
N GLU A 241 5.26 -21.43 -6.33
CA GLU A 241 6.54 -21.69 -6.98
C GLU A 241 7.63 -22.09 -5.97
N GLN A 242 7.69 -21.47 -4.80
CA GLN A 242 8.57 -21.91 -3.72
C GLN A 242 8.27 -23.35 -3.28
N LEU A 243 6.99 -23.71 -3.12
CA LEU A 243 6.58 -25.07 -2.76
C LEU A 243 6.98 -26.10 -3.83
N LYS A 244 6.88 -25.78 -5.12
CA LYS A 244 7.33 -26.69 -6.18
C LYS A 244 8.83 -26.99 -6.09
N LYS A 245 9.66 -26.00 -5.86
CA LYS A 245 11.11 -26.17 -5.67
C LYS A 245 11.45 -27.09 -4.49
N ILE A 246 10.64 -27.06 -3.44
CA ILE A 246 10.79 -27.95 -2.28
C ILE A 246 10.30 -29.36 -2.61
N THR A 247 9.22 -29.49 -3.38
CA THR A 247 8.63 -30.79 -3.74
C THR A 247 9.57 -31.64 -4.58
N GLU A 248 10.45 -31.02 -5.36
CA GLU A 248 11.51 -31.73 -6.07
C GLU A 248 12.54 -32.37 -5.12
N SER A 249 12.55 -31.99 -3.86
CA SER A 249 13.51 -32.44 -2.83
C SER A 249 12.90 -33.18 -1.64
N ILE A 250 11.58 -33.24 -1.45
CA ILE A 250 10.90 -33.79 -0.24
C ILE A 250 9.59 -34.53 -0.60
N ASP A 251 9.29 -35.57 0.18
CA ASP A 251 8.17 -36.51 0.07
C ASP A 251 6.79 -35.82 -0.16
N LYS A 252 6.15 -36.20 -1.25
CA LYS A 252 4.96 -35.57 -1.86
C LYS A 252 3.76 -35.41 -0.90
N ALA A 253 3.55 -36.36 0.00
CA ALA A 253 2.41 -36.37 0.94
C ALA A 253 2.47 -35.26 2.01
N ARG A 254 3.67 -34.83 2.41
CA ARG A 254 3.86 -33.78 3.39
C ARG A 254 3.61 -32.39 2.82
N VAL A 255 3.87 -32.24 1.53
CA VAL A 255 3.68 -30.97 0.80
C VAL A 255 2.20 -30.74 0.50
N GLU A 256 1.44 -31.78 0.13
CA GLU A 256 -0.01 -31.65 -0.11
C GLU A 256 -0.76 -31.19 1.14
N ASN A 257 -0.41 -31.70 2.32
CA ASN A 257 -1.02 -31.26 3.58
C ASN A 257 -0.71 -29.79 3.93
N ILE A 258 0.49 -29.33 3.57
CA ILE A 258 0.90 -27.94 3.76
C ILE A 258 0.18 -27.03 2.75
N GLU A 259 0.04 -27.44 1.50
CA GLU A 259 -0.71 -26.70 0.47
C GLU A 259 -2.18 -26.52 0.86
N VAL A 260 -2.82 -27.59 1.37
CA VAL A 260 -4.20 -27.55 1.86
C VAL A 260 -4.33 -26.56 3.01
N LEU A 261 -3.45 -26.66 4.03
CA LEU A 261 -3.48 -25.75 5.19
C LEU A 261 -3.35 -24.28 4.77
N TYR A 262 -2.49 -24.00 3.82
CA TYR A 262 -2.25 -22.64 3.35
C TYR A 262 -3.31 -22.12 2.38
N SER A 263 -3.94 -22.99 1.60
CA SER A 263 -5.13 -22.67 0.84
C SER A 263 -6.28 -22.26 1.76
N TYR A 264 -6.45 -22.95 2.88
CA TYR A 264 -7.43 -22.54 3.91
C TYR A 264 -7.09 -21.20 4.55
N LEU A 265 -5.80 -20.94 4.87
CA LEU A 265 -5.38 -19.68 5.49
C LEU A 265 -5.58 -18.50 4.54
N SER A 266 -5.18 -18.63 3.29
CA SER A 266 -5.37 -17.57 2.28
C SER A 266 -6.85 -17.34 1.96
N SER A 267 -7.66 -18.40 1.89
CA SER A 267 -9.12 -18.32 1.71
C SER A 267 -9.79 -17.66 2.91
N THR A 268 -9.31 -17.96 4.13
CA THR A 268 -9.83 -17.36 5.36
C THR A 268 -9.50 -15.89 5.45
N ILE A 269 -8.28 -15.48 5.07
CA ILE A 269 -7.87 -14.07 5.00
C ILE A 269 -8.68 -13.33 3.93
N LEU A 270 -8.85 -13.93 2.74
CA LEU A 270 -9.68 -13.35 1.68
C LEU A 270 -11.14 -13.20 2.13
N LEU A 271 -11.70 -14.22 2.79
CA LEU A 271 -13.05 -14.18 3.34
C LEU A 271 -13.18 -13.12 4.43
N ALA A 272 -12.20 -13.00 5.32
CA ALA A 272 -12.18 -11.96 6.35
C ALA A 272 -12.13 -10.55 5.74
N LEU A 273 -11.32 -10.34 4.69
CA LEU A 273 -11.25 -9.07 3.96
C LEU A 273 -12.57 -8.78 3.22
N ILE A 274 -13.20 -9.78 2.60
CA ILE A 274 -14.51 -9.64 1.95
C ILE A 274 -15.60 -9.34 2.97
N VAL A 275 -15.63 -10.05 4.10
CA VAL A 275 -16.60 -9.82 5.18
C VAL A 275 -16.41 -8.44 5.80
N MET A 276 -15.16 -8.03 6.05
CA MET A 276 -14.87 -6.67 6.52
C MET A 276 -15.35 -5.63 5.51
N SER A 277 -15.08 -5.81 4.22
CA SER A 277 -15.58 -4.88 3.19
C SER A 277 -17.11 -4.87 3.13
N ALA A 278 -17.79 -6.03 3.22
CA ALA A 278 -19.24 -6.11 3.20
C ALA A 278 -19.90 -5.47 4.44
N ILE A 279 -19.27 -5.60 5.62
CA ILE A 279 -19.70 -4.91 6.84
C ILE A 279 -19.52 -3.39 6.69
N PHE A 280 -18.45 -2.96 6.03
CA PHE A 280 -18.18 -1.56 5.76
C PHE A 280 -19.20 -0.92 4.81
N PHE A 281 -19.64 -1.65 3.78
CA PHE A 281 -20.62 -1.14 2.81
C PHE A 281 -22.07 -1.17 3.31
N ARG A 282 -22.37 -1.87 4.42
CA ARG A 282 -23.73 -1.94 5.00
C ARG A 282 -23.92 -1.05 6.23
N LEU A 283 -22.89 -0.40 6.73
CA LEU A 283 -22.93 0.53 7.86
C LEU A 283 -22.54 1.95 7.43
#